data_b00614692cc7d00bca3ac4c870edc140
#
_entry.id   b00614692cc7d00bca3ac4c870edc140
#
_cell.length_a   1.000
_cell.length_b   1.000
_cell.length_c   1.000
_cell.angle_alpha   90.00
_cell.angle_beta   90.00
_cell.angle_gamma   90.00
#
_symmetry.space_group_name_H-M   'P 1'
#
loop_
_entity.id
_entity.type
_entity.pdbx_description
1 polymer ?
#
loop_
_entity_poly.entity_id
_entity_poly.type
_entity_poly.pdbx_seq_one_letter_code
_entity_poly.pdbx_strand_id
1 'polypeptide(L)'
;MLNTKQKVKLRSMAMTLRPIFQVGKEGLSNNLIEGLNNALEAHELIKISVLKNCSSNIKEIAFDIASSTNSEIIQIIGRNIVLYRKSKKQLIEL
;
A
#
# COMPACT_ATOMS: atom_id res chain seq x y z
N MET A 1 -14.37 3.51 6.64
CA MET A 1 -13.25 3.10 7.52
C MET A 1 -13.35 1.61 7.85
N LEU A 2 -12.23 0.91 7.84
CA LEU A 2 -12.21 -0.54 8.07
C LEU A 2 -12.29 -0.87 9.55
N ASN A 3 -13.06 -1.91 9.88
CA ASN A 3 -13.10 -2.44 11.25
C ASN A 3 -11.99 -3.49 11.44
N THR A 4 -11.83 -3.99 12.67
CA THR A 4 -10.77 -4.94 13.00
C THR A 4 -10.87 -6.24 12.19
N LYS A 5 -12.06 -6.77 12.02
CA LYS A 5 -12.30 -7.98 11.24
C LYS A 5 -11.88 -7.82 9.80
N GLN A 6 -12.21 -6.69 9.20
CA GLN A 6 -11.85 -6.40 7.81
C GLN A 6 -10.34 -6.27 7.66
N LYS A 7 -9.67 -5.61 8.61
CA LYS A 7 -8.22 -5.48 8.59
C LYS A 7 -7.51 -6.83 8.73
N VAL A 8 -8.03 -7.70 9.59
CA VAL A 8 -7.48 -9.06 9.75
C VAL A 8 -7.60 -9.85 8.45
N LYS A 9 -8.75 -9.77 7.79
CA LYS A 9 -8.95 -10.43 6.50
C LYS A 9 -7.96 -9.91 5.46
N LEU A 10 -7.79 -8.60 5.37
CA LEU A 10 -6.86 -8.00 4.41
C LEU A 10 -5.41 -8.37 4.69
N ARG A 11 -5.01 -8.41 5.96
CA ARG A 11 -3.66 -8.87 6.34
C ARG A 11 -3.41 -10.30 5.92
N SER A 12 -4.41 -11.17 6.12
CA SER A 12 -4.32 -12.57 5.71
C SER A 12 -4.15 -12.70 4.20
N MET A 13 -4.94 -11.96 3.42
CA MET A 13 -4.82 -11.94 1.97
C MET A 13 -3.45 -11.43 1.51
N ALA A 14 -2.91 -10.44 2.22
CA ALA A 14 -1.63 -9.84 1.86
C ALA A 14 -0.44 -10.77 2.07
N MET A 15 -0.58 -11.82 2.87
CA MET A 15 0.52 -12.76 3.12
C MET A 15 1.02 -13.44 1.86
N THR A 16 0.15 -13.61 0.86
CA THR A 16 0.51 -14.25 -0.41
C THR A 16 0.87 -13.25 -1.50
N LEU A 17 0.73 -11.95 -1.22
CA LEU A 17 1.04 -10.92 -2.21
C LEU A 17 2.54 -10.66 -2.28
N ARG A 18 2.99 -10.32 -3.48
CA ARG A 18 4.36 -9.85 -3.71
C ARG A 18 4.35 -8.33 -3.86
N PRO A 19 5.42 -7.65 -3.42
CA PRO A 19 5.51 -6.21 -3.65
C PRO A 19 5.50 -5.92 -5.15
N ILE A 20 4.62 -5.00 -5.57
CA ILE A 20 4.51 -4.62 -6.98
C ILE A 20 5.21 -3.31 -7.29
N PHE A 21 5.58 -2.56 -6.26
CA PHE A 21 6.35 -1.32 -6.41
C PHE A 21 7.46 -1.29 -5.38
N GLN A 22 8.51 -0.54 -5.69
CA GLN A 22 9.62 -0.31 -4.78
C GLN A 22 9.84 1.18 -4.62
N VAL A 23 10.06 1.62 -3.37
CA VAL A 23 10.42 2.99 -3.06
C VAL A 23 11.91 3.01 -2.74
N GLY A 24 12.68 3.68 -3.59
CA GLY A 24 14.13 3.73 -3.46
C GLY A 24 14.64 5.09 -3.01
N LYS A 25 15.88 5.38 -3.38
CA LYS A 25 16.62 6.57 -2.98
C LYS A 25 15.89 7.88 -3.29
N GLU A 26 15.16 7.91 -4.40
CA GLU A 26 14.47 9.12 -4.84
C GLU A 26 13.18 9.39 -4.04
N GLY A 27 12.75 8.43 -3.22
CA GLY A 27 11.52 8.56 -2.45
C GLY A 27 10.28 8.53 -3.32
N LEU A 28 9.29 9.34 -2.97
CA LEU A 28 8.02 9.38 -3.68
C LEU A 28 8.08 10.36 -4.85
N SER A 29 7.75 9.88 -6.04
CA SER A 29 7.65 10.70 -7.25
C SER A 29 6.19 10.74 -7.70
N ASN A 30 5.87 11.71 -8.55
CA ASN A 30 4.52 11.79 -9.11
C ASN A 30 4.19 10.55 -9.94
N ASN A 31 5.17 10.03 -10.68
CA ASN A 31 4.98 8.81 -11.48
C ASN A 31 4.68 7.61 -10.58
N LEU A 32 5.40 7.50 -9.46
CA LEU A 32 5.15 6.42 -8.51
C LEU A 32 3.75 6.51 -7.92
N ILE A 33 3.34 7.70 -7.48
CA ILE A 33 2.00 7.91 -6.92
C ILE A 33 0.91 7.58 -7.94
N GLU A 34 1.10 8.00 -9.19
CA GLU A 34 0.15 7.68 -10.27
C GLU A 34 0.06 6.17 -10.48
N GLY A 35 1.20 5.48 -10.51
CA GLY A 35 1.25 4.02 -10.64
C GLY A 35 0.54 3.32 -9.50
N LEU A 36 0.73 3.82 -8.26
CA LEU A 36 0.06 3.27 -7.08
C LEU A 36 -1.44 3.48 -7.14
N ASN A 37 -1.91 4.65 -7.59
CA ASN A 37 -3.33 4.90 -7.77
C ASN A 37 -3.93 3.91 -8.76
N ASN A 38 -3.26 3.68 -9.88
CA ASN A 38 -3.72 2.74 -10.89
C ASN A 38 -3.77 1.31 -10.34
N ALA A 39 -2.75 0.92 -9.58
CA ALA A 39 -2.68 -0.41 -8.98
C ALA A 39 -3.78 -0.62 -7.93
N LEU A 40 -4.06 0.40 -7.11
CA LEU A 40 -5.13 0.33 -6.12
C LEU A 40 -6.49 0.21 -6.79
N GLU A 41 -6.69 0.93 -7.89
CA GLU A 41 -7.95 0.81 -8.64
C GLU A 41 -8.11 -0.57 -9.28
N ALA A 42 -7.01 -1.18 -9.72
CA ALA A 42 -7.03 -2.48 -10.37
C ALA A 42 -7.12 -3.64 -9.38
N HIS A 43 -6.50 -3.53 -8.21
CA HIS A 43 -6.34 -4.66 -7.28
C HIS A 43 -6.92 -4.44 -5.89
N GLU A 44 -7.18 -3.21 -5.48
CA GLU A 44 -7.64 -2.78 -4.16
C GLU A 44 -6.64 -3.02 -3.04
N LEU A 45 -6.01 -4.18 -2.98
CA LEU A 45 -5.01 -4.53 -1.97
C LEU A 45 -3.66 -4.69 -2.64
N ILE A 46 -2.66 -3.91 -2.22
CA ILE A 46 -1.32 -3.96 -2.81
C ILE A 46 -0.26 -3.97 -1.71
N LYS A 47 0.91 -4.48 -2.08
CA LYS A 47 2.09 -4.48 -1.21
C LYS A 47 3.22 -3.71 -1.89
N ILE A 48 3.90 -2.88 -1.12
CA ILE A 48 5.00 -2.03 -1.58
C ILE A 48 6.24 -2.33 -0.75
N SER A 49 7.40 -2.41 -1.40
CA SER A 49 8.67 -2.60 -0.72
C SER A 49 9.41 -1.26 -0.64
N VAL A 50 9.99 -0.95 0.52
CA VAL A 50 10.84 0.23 0.70
C VAL A 50 12.29 -0.24 0.75
N LEU A 51 13.09 0.20 -0.21
CA LEU A 51 14.49 -0.23 -0.32
C LEU A 51 15.35 0.39 0.79
N LYS A 52 16.43 -0.30 1.15
CA LYS A 52 17.33 0.14 2.22
C LYS A 52 17.98 1.50 1.95
N ASN A 53 18.16 1.85 0.69
CA ASN A 53 18.78 3.13 0.32
C ASN A 53 17.81 4.32 0.38
N CYS A 54 16.56 4.08 0.74
CA CYS A 54 15.62 5.16 0.98
C CYS A 54 15.95 5.76 2.36
N SER A 55 16.21 7.07 2.38
CA SER A 55 16.61 7.77 3.60
C SER A 55 15.46 8.10 4.53
N SER A 56 14.24 8.06 4.04
CA SER A 56 13.06 8.42 4.81
C SER A 56 12.60 7.28 5.72
N ASN A 57 11.96 7.64 6.82
CA ASN A 57 11.37 6.67 7.74
C ASN A 57 10.22 5.95 7.05
N ILE A 58 10.15 4.62 7.20
CA ILE A 58 9.13 3.82 6.52
C ILE A 58 7.71 4.20 6.93
N LYS A 59 7.49 4.59 8.19
CA LYS A 59 6.18 5.01 8.66
C LYS A 59 5.74 6.32 8.00
N GLU A 60 6.68 7.25 7.83
CA GLU A 60 6.42 8.52 7.15
C GLU A 60 6.10 8.28 5.68
N ILE A 61 6.85 7.39 5.02
CA ILE A 61 6.59 7.02 3.63
C ILE A 61 5.21 6.41 3.49
N ALA A 62 4.85 5.48 4.37
CA ALA A 62 3.54 4.84 4.36
C ALA A 62 2.43 5.86 4.52
N PHE A 63 2.59 6.79 5.46
CA PHE A 63 1.61 7.85 5.69
C PHE A 63 1.46 8.75 4.47
N ASP A 64 2.58 9.16 3.87
CA ASP A 64 2.57 10.03 2.70
C ASP A 64 1.91 9.35 1.50
N ILE A 65 2.20 8.07 1.29
CA ILE A 65 1.57 7.30 0.22
C ILE A 65 0.06 7.18 0.46
N ALA A 66 -0.33 6.82 1.68
CA ALA A 66 -1.74 6.66 2.02
C ALA A 66 -2.51 7.96 1.82
N SER A 67 -1.92 9.08 2.23
CA SER A 67 -2.53 10.40 2.04
C SER A 67 -2.64 10.78 0.56
N SER A 68 -1.59 10.51 -0.21
CA SER A 68 -1.54 10.86 -1.64
C SER A 68 -2.46 10.01 -2.49
N THR A 69 -2.72 8.78 -2.09
CA THR A 69 -3.56 7.83 -2.84
C THR A 69 -4.94 7.63 -2.21
N ASN A 70 -5.20 8.29 -1.10
CA ASN A 70 -6.47 8.16 -0.37
C ASN A 70 -6.76 6.70 0.00
N SER A 71 -5.71 6.01 0.45
CA SER A 71 -5.78 4.59 0.84
C SER A 71 -5.56 4.43 2.34
N GLU A 72 -5.79 3.22 2.85
CA GLU A 72 -5.53 2.88 4.24
C GLU A 72 -4.30 1.99 4.36
N ILE A 73 -3.50 2.25 5.40
CA ILE A 73 -2.37 1.40 5.74
C ILE A 73 -2.92 0.21 6.51
N ILE A 74 -2.77 -0.99 5.94
CA ILE A 74 -3.24 -2.22 6.58
C ILE A 74 -2.18 -2.79 7.51
N GLN A 75 -0.92 -2.74 7.06
CA GLN A 75 0.17 -3.32 7.83
C GLN A 75 1.50 -2.79 7.32
N ILE A 76 2.46 -2.68 8.24
CA ILE A 76 3.87 -2.42 7.88
C ILE A 76 4.66 -3.57 8.50
N ILE A 77 5.27 -4.40 7.66
CA ILE A 77 6.08 -5.54 8.10
C ILE A 77 7.48 -5.40 7.54
N GLY A 78 8.47 -5.22 8.43
CA GLY A 78 9.83 -5.00 7.98
C GLY A 78 9.89 -3.79 7.06
N ARG A 79 10.24 -4.00 5.81
CA ARG A 79 10.32 -2.92 4.83
C ARG A 79 9.19 -2.98 3.80
N ASN A 80 8.12 -3.70 4.11
CA ASN A 80 6.95 -3.81 3.22
C ASN A 80 5.77 -3.05 3.81
N ILE A 81 5.02 -2.39 2.95
CA ILE A 81 3.82 -1.64 3.31
C ILE A 81 2.64 -2.27 2.57
N VAL A 82 1.57 -2.58 3.29
CA VAL A 82 0.34 -3.11 2.70
C VAL A 82 -0.71 -2.01 2.73
N LEU A 83 -1.27 -1.70 1.58
CA LEU A 83 -2.28 -0.65 1.41
C LEU A 83 -3.56 -1.22 0.83
N TYR A 84 -4.68 -0.65 1.24
CA TYR A 84 -6.00 -1.00 0.72
C TYR A 84 -6.79 0.26 0.37
N ARG A 85 -7.47 0.22 -0.78
CA ARG A 85 -8.45 1.22 -1.16
C ARG A 85 -9.55 0.54 -1.96
N LYS A 86 -10.81 0.78 -1.56
CA LYS A 86 -11.95 0.24 -2.27
C LYS A 86 -12.00 0.86 -3.67
N SER A 87 -12.09 0.01 -4.70
CA SER A 87 -12.23 0.47 -6.08
C SER A 87 -13.70 0.56 -6.46
N LYS A 88 -13.94 1.15 -7.64
CA LYS A 88 -15.31 1.22 -8.21
C LYS A 88 -15.86 -0.18 -8.49
N LYS A 89 -15.00 -1.13 -8.77
CA LYS A 89 -15.39 -2.50 -9.11
C LYS A 89 -15.67 -3.39 -7.89
N GLN A 90 -15.30 -2.94 -6.69
CA GLN A 90 -15.48 -3.69 -5.45
C GLN A 90 -14.98 -5.14 -5.56
N LEU A 91 -13.69 -5.27 -5.90
CA LEU A 91 -13.07 -6.56 -6.17
C LEU A 91 -12.96 -7.45 -4.94
N ILE A 92 -12.72 -6.86 -3.78
CA ILE A 92 -12.57 -7.58 -2.52
C ILE A 92 -13.82 -7.37 -1.69
N GLU A 93 -14.46 -8.49 -1.36
CA GLU A 93 -15.65 -8.48 -0.54
C GLU A 93 -15.29 -8.51 0.94
N LEU A 94 -15.71 -7.48 1.66
CA LEU A 94 -15.40 -7.35 3.09
C LEU A 94 -16.68 -7.49 3.96
#